data_b953dfb002e0f3186192e0cc373559df
#
_entry.id   b953dfb002e0f3186192e0cc373559df
#
_cell.length_a   1.000
_cell.length_b   1.000
_cell.length_c   1.000
_cell.angle_alpha   90.00
_cell.angle_beta   90.00
_cell.angle_gamma   90.00
#
_symmetry.space_group_name_H-M   'P 1'
#
loop_
_entity.id
_entity.type
_entity.pdbx_description
1 polymer ?
#
loop_
_entity_poly.entity_id
_entity_poly.type
_entity_poly.pdbx_seq_one_letter_code
_entity_poly.pdbx_strand_id
1 'polypeptide(L)'
;MVKKKLSVVAHGGAGSSNEHYDGTEKAVQAFYEANQNDAGLLHSVVQAVVVLEDDGRYNAGKGSHARNNGKVEHDAAIMDSEGRFGAVAAMEGFKNPIHAAEAVSNTKYRVLAGEGATKFAGDHNLEPTQLQTIPGGGKDFSTSPATDTVGCVAFDG
;
A
#
# COMPACT_ATOMS: atom_id res chain seq x y z
N MET A 1 18.67 -30.15 -7.58
CA MET A 1 18.09 -29.04 -6.80
C MET A 1 16.67 -28.80 -7.30
N VAL A 2 15.67 -28.92 -6.44
CA VAL A 2 14.29 -28.52 -6.79
C VAL A 2 14.32 -27.00 -6.94
N LYS A 3 13.95 -26.46 -8.12
CA LYS A 3 13.77 -25.01 -8.27
C LYS A 3 12.64 -24.59 -7.34
N LYS A 4 12.93 -23.78 -6.35
CA LYS A 4 11.90 -23.13 -5.53
C LYS A 4 10.94 -22.39 -6.49
N LYS A 5 9.65 -22.62 -6.33
CA LYS A 5 8.63 -22.02 -7.21
C LYS A 5 8.19 -20.70 -6.61
N LEU A 6 8.65 -19.60 -7.19
CA LEU A 6 8.17 -18.27 -6.85
C LEU A 6 6.68 -18.15 -7.26
N SER A 7 5.86 -17.73 -6.32
CA SER A 7 4.43 -17.48 -6.54
C SER A 7 4.06 -16.11 -5.97
N VAL A 8 3.21 -15.37 -6.67
CA VAL A 8 2.72 -14.06 -6.24
C VAL A 8 1.24 -13.92 -6.55
N VAL A 9 0.53 -13.25 -5.67
CA VAL A 9 -0.89 -12.90 -5.84
C VAL A 9 -1.06 -11.44 -5.46
N ALA A 10 -1.77 -10.68 -6.31
CA ALA A 10 -2.18 -9.31 -6.03
C ALA A 10 -3.70 -9.19 -6.09
N HIS A 11 -4.29 -8.30 -5.29
CA HIS A 11 -5.71 -8.01 -5.32
C HIS A 11 -5.98 -6.51 -5.22
N GLY A 12 -7.07 -6.07 -5.84
CA GLY A 12 -7.54 -4.68 -5.84
C GLY A 12 -8.63 -4.38 -4.80
N GLY A 13 -8.88 -5.33 -3.87
CA GLY A 13 -9.93 -5.22 -2.86
C GLY A 13 -11.28 -5.80 -3.29
N ALA A 14 -12.12 -6.24 -2.33
CA ALA A 14 -13.41 -6.89 -2.60
C ALA A 14 -14.45 -5.94 -3.22
N GLY A 15 -14.33 -4.64 -2.99
CA GLY A 15 -15.19 -3.60 -3.59
C GLY A 15 -14.75 -3.14 -4.97
N SER A 16 -13.61 -3.62 -5.47
CA SER A 16 -13.08 -3.24 -6.78
C SER A 16 -13.84 -3.90 -7.93
N SER A 17 -14.00 -3.17 -9.04
CA SER A 17 -14.58 -3.75 -10.25
C SER A 17 -13.69 -4.82 -10.86
N ASN A 18 -14.30 -5.91 -11.32
CA ASN A 18 -13.58 -6.93 -12.10
C ASN A 18 -13.00 -6.37 -13.41
N GLU A 19 -13.46 -5.23 -13.89
CA GLU A 19 -12.90 -4.56 -15.07
C GLU A 19 -11.51 -3.95 -14.82
N HIS A 20 -11.08 -3.85 -13.54
CA HIS A 20 -9.78 -3.31 -13.15
C HIS A 20 -8.67 -4.38 -13.05
N TYR A 21 -8.89 -5.59 -13.57
CA TYR A 21 -7.91 -6.69 -13.49
C TYR A 21 -6.53 -6.35 -14.08
N ASP A 22 -6.48 -5.47 -15.07
CA ASP A 22 -5.23 -5.00 -15.69
C ASP A 22 -4.30 -4.31 -14.69
N GLY A 23 -4.84 -3.66 -13.66
CA GLY A 23 -4.04 -3.06 -12.59
C GLY A 23 -3.36 -4.11 -11.72
N THR A 24 -4.06 -5.19 -11.38
CA THR A 24 -3.45 -6.31 -10.63
C THR A 24 -2.45 -7.09 -11.47
N GLU A 25 -2.66 -7.23 -12.79
CA GLU A 25 -1.65 -7.80 -13.71
C GLU A 25 -0.37 -6.95 -13.74
N LYS A 26 -0.49 -5.62 -13.86
CA LYS A 26 0.66 -4.70 -13.80
C LYS A 26 1.39 -4.78 -12.45
N ALA A 27 0.66 -4.93 -11.35
CA ALA A 27 1.27 -5.11 -10.03
C ALA A 27 2.10 -6.41 -9.95
N VAL A 28 1.57 -7.53 -10.47
CA VAL A 28 2.30 -8.79 -10.56
C VAL A 28 3.54 -8.66 -11.46
N GLN A 29 3.42 -7.94 -12.57
CA GLN A 29 4.57 -7.69 -13.46
C GLN A 29 5.65 -6.87 -12.75
N ALA A 30 5.30 -5.79 -12.07
CA ALA A 30 6.24 -4.96 -11.30
C ALA A 30 6.95 -5.77 -10.20
N PHE A 31 6.24 -6.70 -9.55
CA PHE A 31 6.84 -7.64 -8.61
C PHE A 31 7.96 -8.45 -9.28
N TYR A 32 7.69 -9.08 -10.43
CA TYR A 32 8.68 -9.90 -11.12
C TYR A 32 9.88 -9.07 -11.62
N GLU A 33 9.64 -7.87 -12.15
CA GLU A 33 10.69 -6.97 -12.60
C GLU A 33 11.63 -6.57 -11.45
N ALA A 34 11.06 -6.20 -10.28
CA ALA A 34 11.84 -5.88 -9.09
C ALA A 34 12.64 -7.09 -8.58
N ASN A 35 12.01 -8.26 -8.54
CA ASN A 35 12.66 -9.49 -8.06
C ASN A 35 13.80 -9.96 -8.98
N GLN A 36 13.69 -9.76 -10.29
CA GLN A 36 14.76 -10.05 -11.26
C GLN A 36 15.98 -9.13 -11.10
N ASN A 37 15.79 -7.94 -10.57
CA ASN A 37 16.84 -6.97 -10.26
C ASN A 37 17.45 -7.14 -8.86
N ASP A 38 17.28 -8.31 -8.23
CA ASP A 38 17.82 -8.66 -6.91
C ASP A 38 17.36 -7.73 -5.77
N ALA A 39 16.20 -7.09 -5.92
CA ALA A 39 15.66 -6.18 -4.91
C ALA A 39 15.19 -6.89 -3.61
N GLY A 40 15.15 -8.21 -3.62
CA GLY A 40 14.63 -9.04 -2.53
C GLY A 40 13.11 -9.15 -2.54
N LEU A 41 12.60 -10.25 -1.97
CA LEU A 41 11.18 -10.62 -2.07
C LEU A 41 10.26 -9.57 -1.44
N LEU A 42 10.61 -9.08 -0.25
CA LEU A 42 9.80 -8.09 0.47
C LEU A 42 9.67 -6.78 -0.31
N HIS A 43 10.80 -6.26 -0.84
CA HIS A 43 10.78 -5.04 -1.64
C HIS A 43 10.01 -5.24 -2.96
N SER A 44 10.08 -6.44 -3.56
CA SER A 44 9.31 -6.75 -4.78
C SER A 44 7.80 -6.71 -4.52
N VAL A 45 7.34 -7.15 -3.34
CA VAL A 45 5.95 -7.00 -2.89
C VAL A 45 5.58 -5.51 -2.74
N VAL A 46 6.49 -4.69 -2.18
CA VAL A 46 6.27 -3.23 -2.09
C VAL A 46 6.06 -2.63 -3.48
N GLN A 47 6.89 -2.97 -4.47
CA GLN A 47 6.73 -2.44 -5.84
C GLN A 47 5.39 -2.84 -6.47
N ALA A 48 4.89 -4.04 -6.22
CA ALA A 48 3.55 -4.43 -6.66
C ALA A 48 2.45 -3.55 -6.04
N VAL A 49 2.56 -3.26 -4.74
CA VAL A 49 1.58 -2.41 -4.04
C VAL A 49 1.66 -0.96 -4.53
N VAL A 50 2.86 -0.43 -4.78
CA VAL A 50 3.05 0.92 -5.36
C VAL A 50 2.27 1.09 -6.66
N VAL A 51 2.28 0.09 -7.56
CA VAL A 51 1.49 0.12 -8.80
C VAL A 51 0.00 0.24 -8.52
N LEU A 52 -0.52 -0.46 -7.52
CA LEU A 52 -1.93 -0.40 -7.14
C LEU A 52 -2.29 0.95 -6.47
N GLU A 53 -1.38 1.50 -5.66
CA GLU A 53 -1.55 2.81 -5.03
C GLU A 53 -1.51 3.96 -6.06
N ASP A 54 -0.75 3.81 -7.13
CA ASP A 54 -0.62 4.81 -8.20
C ASP A 54 -1.76 4.76 -9.22
N ASP A 55 -2.48 3.66 -9.31
CA ASP A 55 -3.53 3.45 -10.32
C ASP A 55 -4.72 4.41 -10.16
N GLY A 56 -5.11 4.72 -8.94
CA GLY A 56 -6.20 5.65 -8.62
C GLY A 56 -7.61 5.06 -8.78
N ARG A 57 -7.77 3.85 -9.28
CA ARG A 57 -9.06 3.12 -9.37
C ARG A 57 -9.35 2.30 -8.12
N TYR A 58 -8.33 1.99 -7.33
CA TYR A 58 -8.42 1.25 -6.09
C TYR A 58 -8.48 2.17 -4.89
N ASN A 59 -9.07 1.72 -3.79
CA ASN A 59 -9.06 2.46 -2.52
C ASN A 59 -7.70 2.30 -1.82
N ALA A 60 -6.68 2.86 -2.42
CA ALA A 60 -5.31 2.90 -1.91
C ALA A 60 -4.55 4.06 -2.57
N GLY A 61 -3.59 4.65 -1.86
CA GLY A 61 -2.75 5.71 -2.39
C GLY A 61 -3.54 6.81 -3.07
N LYS A 62 -3.32 7.03 -4.37
CA LYS A 62 -3.98 8.07 -5.17
C LYS A 62 -5.51 7.95 -5.21
N GLY A 63 -6.03 6.72 -5.14
CA GLY A 63 -7.47 6.46 -5.18
C GLY A 63 -8.15 6.40 -3.81
N SER A 64 -7.43 6.69 -2.74
CA SER A 64 -7.95 6.62 -1.37
C SER A 64 -9.17 7.51 -1.17
N HIS A 65 -10.17 6.97 -0.50
CA HIS A 65 -11.39 7.70 -0.18
C HIS A 65 -11.17 8.61 1.03
N ALA A 66 -11.74 9.82 0.96
CA ALA A 66 -11.74 10.73 2.09
C ALA A 66 -12.59 10.19 3.26
N ARG A 67 -12.15 10.41 4.49
CA ARG A 67 -12.89 10.17 5.72
C ARG A 67 -14.06 11.16 5.87
N ASN A 68 -14.93 10.94 6.84
CA ASN A 68 -16.11 11.81 7.08
C ASN A 68 -15.74 13.28 7.36
N ASN A 69 -14.54 13.53 7.87
CA ASN A 69 -14.00 14.89 8.07
C ASN A 69 -13.41 15.50 6.78
N GLY A 70 -13.48 14.80 5.66
CA GLY A 70 -12.93 15.23 4.36
C GLY A 70 -11.43 14.97 4.19
N LYS A 71 -10.71 14.51 5.20
CA LYS A 71 -9.30 14.20 5.09
C LYS A 71 -9.06 12.87 4.40
N VAL A 72 -7.99 12.78 3.62
CA VAL A 72 -7.49 11.53 3.08
C VAL A 72 -6.39 11.01 3.99
N GLU A 73 -6.68 9.89 4.64
CA GLU A 73 -5.76 9.19 5.54
C GLU A 73 -5.44 7.83 4.95
N HIS A 74 -4.19 7.43 5.08
CA HIS A 74 -3.67 6.17 4.54
C HIS A 74 -3.25 5.23 5.66
N ASP A 75 -3.55 3.95 5.46
CA ASP A 75 -3.08 2.84 6.26
C ASP A 75 -2.28 1.89 5.36
N ALA A 76 -1.13 1.41 5.82
CA ALA A 76 -0.33 0.42 5.10
C ALA A 76 0.42 -0.47 6.08
N ALA A 77 0.65 -1.73 5.69
CA ALA A 77 1.43 -2.66 6.47
C ALA A 77 2.21 -3.62 5.56
N ILE A 78 3.37 -4.06 6.06
CA ILE A 78 4.21 -5.06 5.41
C ILE A 78 4.75 -6.03 6.46
N MET A 79 4.89 -7.30 6.06
CA MET A 79 5.43 -8.36 6.91
C MET A 79 6.15 -9.41 6.07
N ASP A 80 7.18 -10.04 6.63
CA ASP A 80 7.81 -11.24 6.08
C ASP A 80 7.73 -12.43 7.04
N SER A 81 8.14 -13.61 6.56
CA SER A 81 8.14 -14.86 7.33
C SER A 81 9.19 -14.88 8.46
N GLU A 82 10.14 -13.96 8.46
CA GLU A 82 11.15 -13.82 9.53
C GLU A 82 10.64 -12.95 10.68
N GLY A 83 9.41 -12.42 10.58
CA GLY A 83 8.79 -11.56 11.58
C GLY A 83 9.20 -10.09 11.48
N ARG A 84 9.83 -9.66 10.38
CA ARG A 84 9.97 -8.24 10.08
C ARG A 84 8.57 -7.69 9.81
N PHE A 85 8.23 -6.61 10.48
CA PHE A 85 6.92 -5.99 10.37
C PHE A 85 7.05 -4.48 10.46
N GLY A 86 6.31 -3.77 9.62
CA GLY A 86 6.17 -2.33 9.70
C GLY A 86 4.79 -1.90 9.24
N ALA A 87 4.22 -0.92 9.94
CA ALA A 87 2.92 -0.38 9.59
C ALA A 87 2.82 1.12 9.85
N VAL A 88 1.98 1.77 9.07
CA VAL A 88 1.52 3.13 9.31
C VAL A 88 -0.01 3.15 9.31
N ALA A 89 -0.60 4.02 10.13
CA ALA A 89 -2.04 4.21 10.22
C ALA A 89 -2.36 5.71 10.26
N ALA A 90 -3.47 6.11 9.63
CA ALA A 90 -3.93 7.49 9.56
C ALA A 90 -2.82 8.48 9.15
N MET A 91 -1.95 8.07 8.23
CA MET A 91 -0.89 8.92 7.67
C MET A 91 -1.47 9.85 6.60
N GLU A 92 -1.12 11.11 6.64
CA GLU A 92 -1.59 12.12 5.69
C GLU A 92 -0.43 12.65 4.81
N GLY A 93 -0.75 13.08 3.58
CA GLY A 93 0.11 13.94 2.79
C GLY A 93 1.25 13.27 2.01
N PHE A 94 1.28 11.94 1.92
CA PHE A 94 2.30 11.21 1.16
C PHE A 94 1.69 10.23 0.16
N LYS A 95 2.39 10.01 -0.96
CA LYS A 95 1.87 9.34 -2.15
C LYS A 95 1.69 7.83 -1.96
N ASN A 96 2.73 7.13 -1.55
CA ASN A 96 2.76 5.68 -1.44
C ASN A 96 2.97 5.26 0.02
N PRO A 97 1.90 5.10 0.80
CA PRO A 97 1.99 4.73 2.22
C PRO A 97 2.74 3.40 2.46
N ILE A 98 2.76 2.49 1.49
CA ILE A 98 3.51 1.24 1.60
C ILE A 98 5.02 1.47 1.78
N HIS A 99 5.59 2.53 1.20
CA HIS A 99 6.99 2.89 1.44
C HIS A 99 7.24 3.32 2.88
N ALA A 100 6.28 4.00 3.51
CA ALA A 100 6.39 4.33 4.93
C ALA A 100 6.36 3.07 5.80
N ALA A 101 5.48 2.10 5.49
CA ALA A 101 5.45 0.82 6.19
C ALA A 101 6.77 0.03 6.01
N GLU A 102 7.34 0.01 4.80
CA GLU A 102 8.64 -0.58 4.53
C GLU A 102 9.75 0.10 5.35
N ALA A 103 9.80 1.43 5.36
CA ALA A 103 10.77 2.18 6.14
C ALA A 103 10.63 1.90 7.65
N VAL A 104 9.40 1.86 8.19
CA VAL A 104 9.13 1.50 9.60
C VAL A 104 9.65 0.10 9.91
N SER A 105 9.50 -0.87 9.00
CA SER A 105 9.94 -2.26 9.20
C SER A 105 11.45 -2.40 9.45
N ASN A 106 12.23 -1.42 9.02
CA ASN A 106 13.69 -1.36 9.19
C ASN A 106 14.11 -0.59 10.47
N THR A 107 13.16 -0.22 11.32
CA THR A 107 13.40 0.49 12.58
C THR A 107 13.08 -0.38 13.80
N LYS A 108 13.27 0.18 14.99
CA LYS A 108 12.79 -0.45 16.23
C LYS A 108 11.27 -0.35 16.42
N TYR A 109 10.62 0.49 15.67
CA TYR A 109 9.17 0.65 15.71
C TYR A 109 8.48 -0.45 14.89
N ARG A 110 7.25 -0.77 15.26
CA ARG A 110 6.41 -1.70 14.51
C ARG A 110 5.25 -0.98 13.83
N VAL A 111 4.68 0.00 14.51
CA VAL A 111 3.53 0.78 14.03
C VAL A 111 3.75 2.24 14.37
N LEU A 112 3.50 3.11 13.42
CA LEU A 112 3.39 4.56 13.63
C LEU A 112 2.00 5.01 13.17
N ALA A 113 1.45 6.04 13.83
CA ALA A 113 0.10 6.51 13.51
C ALA A 113 -0.01 8.04 13.51
N GLY A 114 -0.97 8.56 12.73
CA GLY A 114 -1.33 9.99 12.67
C GLY A 114 -0.13 10.89 12.39
N GLU A 115 -0.02 11.98 13.13
CA GLU A 115 1.08 12.95 12.96
C GLU A 115 2.47 12.31 13.10
N GLY A 116 2.60 11.28 13.94
CA GLY A 116 3.86 10.55 14.09
C GLY A 116 4.27 9.81 12.83
N ALA A 117 3.33 9.17 12.15
CA ALA A 117 3.55 8.52 10.86
C ALA A 117 3.85 9.54 9.76
N THR A 118 3.09 10.63 9.72
CA THR A 118 3.27 11.73 8.76
C THR A 118 4.65 12.38 8.90
N LYS A 119 5.06 12.69 10.15
CA LYS A 119 6.39 13.23 10.41
C LYS A 119 7.50 12.25 10.00
N PHE A 120 7.35 10.98 10.34
CA PHE A 120 8.32 9.93 9.99
C PHE A 120 8.49 9.83 8.47
N ALA A 121 7.39 9.88 7.69
CA ALA A 121 7.43 9.86 6.24
C ALA A 121 8.23 11.05 5.67
N GLY A 122 8.03 12.25 6.21
CA GLY A 122 8.80 13.45 5.84
C GLY A 122 10.29 13.32 6.18
N ASP A 123 10.62 12.86 7.38
CA ASP A 123 12.00 12.66 7.83
C ASP A 123 12.76 11.60 6.98
N HIS A 124 12.02 10.71 6.31
CA HIS A 124 12.56 9.67 5.41
C HIS A 124 12.45 10.04 3.93
N ASN A 125 12.16 11.31 3.61
CA ASN A 125 12.09 11.85 2.25
C ASN A 125 11.11 11.10 1.33
N LEU A 126 10.00 10.61 1.87
CA LEU A 126 8.95 10.02 1.04
C LEU A 126 8.29 11.10 0.17
N GLU A 127 7.78 10.70 -1.00
CA GLU A 127 7.19 11.62 -1.96
C GLU A 127 5.88 12.22 -1.41
N PRO A 128 5.79 13.54 -1.21
CA PRO A 128 4.56 14.16 -0.76
C PRO A 128 3.47 14.10 -1.83
N THR A 129 2.22 14.05 -1.40
CA THR A 129 1.06 14.15 -2.29
C THR A 129 0.18 15.32 -1.89
N GLN A 130 -0.49 15.89 -2.89
CA GLN A 130 -1.53 16.91 -2.70
C GLN A 130 -2.93 16.28 -2.86
N LEU A 131 -3.15 15.08 -2.37
CA LEU A 131 -4.51 14.54 -2.28
C LEU A 131 -5.32 15.49 -1.41
N GLN A 132 -6.19 16.25 -2.07
CA GLN A 132 -6.89 17.36 -1.43
C GLN A 132 -7.97 16.83 -0.50
N THR A 133 -8.07 17.45 0.66
CA THR A 133 -9.26 17.40 1.50
C THR A 133 -10.48 17.70 0.64
N ILE A 134 -11.46 16.81 0.58
CA ILE A 134 -12.70 17.02 -0.16
C ILE A 134 -13.63 17.87 0.71
N PRO A 135 -13.92 19.13 0.31
CA PRO A 135 -14.88 19.95 1.05
C PRO A 135 -16.24 19.27 1.10
N GLY A 136 -16.82 19.14 2.28
CA GLY A 136 -18.13 18.52 2.47
C GLY A 136 -18.12 17.09 2.97
N GLY A 137 -16.93 16.56 3.28
CA GLY A 137 -16.78 15.26 3.90
C GLY A 137 -16.74 14.09 2.92
N GLY A 138 -16.26 12.96 3.42
CA GLY A 138 -16.23 11.69 2.72
C GLY A 138 -17.60 10.99 2.70
N LYS A 139 -17.65 9.84 2.08
CA LYS A 139 -18.84 8.99 2.06
C LYS A 139 -19.21 8.56 3.48
N ASP A 140 -20.50 8.58 3.78
CA ASP A 140 -21.01 7.97 4.99
C ASP A 140 -20.80 6.45 4.94
N PHE A 141 -19.93 5.94 5.78
CA PHE A 141 -19.63 4.50 5.86
C PHE A 141 -20.82 3.66 6.34
N SER A 142 -21.85 4.28 6.92
CA SER A 142 -23.07 3.56 7.33
C SER A 142 -23.91 3.11 6.14
N THR A 143 -23.74 3.72 4.97
CA THR A 143 -24.54 3.49 3.76
C THR A 143 -23.73 3.04 2.54
N SER A 144 -22.39 3.12 2.60
CA SER A 144 -21.50 2.67 1.53
C SER A 144 -21.17 1.19 1.70
N PRO A 145 -21.14 0.39 0.62
CA PRO A 145 -20.52 -0.93 0.68
C PRO A 145 -19.07 -0.75 1.18
N ALA A 146 -18.61 -1.68 2.00
CA ALA A 146 -17.25 -1.68 2.52
C ALA A 146 -16.28 -1.48 1.34
N THR A 147 -15.54 -0.39 1.38
CA THR A 147 -14.51 -0.11 0.38
C THR A 147 -13.22 -0.67 0.89
N ASP A 148 -12.63 -1.55 0.10
CA ASP A 148 -11.49 -2.32 0.50
C ASP A 148 -10.17 -1.68 0.13
N THR A 149 -9.16 -2.33 0.56
CA THR A 149 -7.75 -2.06 0.39
C THR A 149 -7.19 -2.79 -0.84
N VAL A 150 -5.93 -2.61 -1.12
CA VAL A 150 -5.16 -3.44 -2.06
C VAL A 150 -4.19 -4.34 -1.30
N GLY A 151 -3.66 -5.37 -1.95
CA GLY A 151 -2.64 -6.20 -1.32
C GLY A 151 -1.86 -7.03 -2.31
N CYS A 152 -0.68 -7.47 -1.85
CA CYS A 152 0.17 -8.41 -2.56
C CYS A 152 0.82 -9.38 -1.59
N VAL A 153 0.89 -10.64 -1.96
CA VAL A 153 1.54 -11.70 -1.19
C VAL A 153 2.43 -12.50 -2.13
N ALA A 154 3.64 -12.84 -1.69
CA ALA A 154 4.57 -13.68 -2.43
C ALA A 154 5.13 -14.81 -1.57
N PHE A 155 5.48 -15.91 -2.23
CA PHE A 155 6.06 -17.09 -1.60
C PHE A 155 7.15 -17.67 -2.50
N ASP A 156 8.32 -17.94 -1.93
CA ASP A 156 9.50 -18.41 -2.64
C ASP A 156 9.93 -19.85 -2.28
N GLY A 157 9.08 -20.56 -1.54
CA GLY A 157 9.28 -21.98 -1.17
C GLY A 157 9.94 -22.21 0.16
#